data_88b6c9d4cb7848dddd07dd0d46363e14
#
_entry.id   88b6c9d4cb7848dddd07dd0d46363e14
#
_cell.length_a   1.000
_cell.length_b   1.000
_cell.length_c   1.000
_cell.angle_alpha   90.00
_cell.angle_beta   90.00
_cell.angle_gamma   90.00
#
_symmetry.space_group_name_H-M   'P 1'
#
loop_
_entity.id
_entity.type
_entity.pdbx_description
1 polymer ?
#
loop_
_entity_poly.entity_id
_entity_poly.type
_entity_poly.pdbx_seq_one_letter_code
_entity_poly.pdbx_strand_id
1 'polypeptide(L)'
;MADHFDELETRDPEQRETELMAALPGQVALAKTNSSFFGKLYADIDPMAINSREALQQLPVIRKPDVQDAQNAEPPFGGLNAVPVGDMAHVYMSPGPIFEPDGAQRDHWRYARALYAAGFRRGDIVHNTLSYHLTPAGMLVETGCRAIGCAVFPGGVGNTEMQVDAIERLKPTAYAGTPSFLRILLEKADEMGRDSSSYRKASVGAEPLPPSLRQWFEDRGIQTTQGYGTADVGLIAYESLPVEGMLLDEGLILEICRPGTGEPVAEGEVGEIVITTFNPIYPLIRYGTGDMTAILPGTSPCGRTATRIKGWMGRADQSCKVRGMFVHAKLVGEIVGRHAEVAKARFVITNPDNRDQMTLKVEAEKGDAALLDAVKQSVTTVTKLRGDVEIVAPGSLPNDGIVVEDARTFD
;
A
#
# COMPACT_ATOMS: atom_id res chain seq x y z
N MET A 1 1.53 7.98 -31.18
CA MET A 1 1.74 9.01 -30.14
C MET A 1 2.27 8.27 -28.93
N ALA A 2 3.36 8.77 -28.33
CA ALA A 2 3.85 8.20 -27.09
C ALA A 2 2.75 8.30 -26.04
N ASP A 3 2.51 7.20 -25.34
CA ASP A 3 1.32 7.05 -24.53
C ASP A 3 1.66 7.35 -23.06
N HIS A 4 2.06 8.62 -22.83
CA HIS A 4 2.47 9.14 -21.53
C HIS A 4 1.48 10.20 -21.06
N PHE A 5 1.25 10.28 -19.75
CA PHE A 5 0.37 11.27 -19.15
C PHE A 5 0.95 12.68 -19.24
N ASP A 6 2.25 12.79 -18.99
CA ASP A 6 3.01 14.04 -19.10
C ASP A 6 4.47 13.79 -19.50
N GLU A 7 5.21 14.87 -19.73
CA GLU A 7 6.61 14.82 -20.16
C GLU A 7 7.57 14.33 -19.07
N LEU A 8 7.16 14.37 -17.81
CA LEU A 8 8.00 13.92 -16.70
C LEU A 8 8.30 12.42 -16.79
N GLU A 9 7.37 11.62 -17.33
CA GLU A 9 7.53 10.17 -17.43
C GLU A 9 8.68 9.75 -18.37
N THR A 10 9.13 10.64 -19.25
CA THR A 10 10.19 10.37 -20.25
C THR A 10 11.40 11.29 -20.14
N ARG A 11 11.45 12.14 -19.09
CA ARG A 11 12.60 13.04 -18.88
C ARG A 11 13.85 12.22 -18.59
N ASP A 12 15.01 12.82 -18.90
CA ASP A 12 16.30 12.21 -18.63
C ASP A 12 16.46 11.85 -17.15
N PRO A 13 16.97 10.65 -16.80
CA PRO A 13 17.13 10.23 -15.40
C PRO A 13 18.06 11.14 -14.57
N GLU A 14 19.13 11.68 -15.16
CA GLU A 14 20.06 12.60 -14.47
C GLU A 14 19.38 13.96 -14.23
N GLN A 15 18.60 14.43 -15.19
CA GLN A 15 17.78 15.63 -15.03
C GLN A 15 16.75 15.42 -13.91
N ARG A 16 16.06 14.28 -13.88
CA ARG A 16 15.12 13.94 -12.79
C ARG A 16 15.78 14.02 -11.42
N GLU A 17 16.92 13.39 -11.28
CA GLU A 17 17.68 13.39 -10.02
C GLU A 17 18.09 14.79 -9.62
N THR A 18 18.61 15.57 -10.56
CA THR A 18 18.99 16.97 -10.33
C THR A 18 17.81 17.82 -9.86
N GLU A 19 16.64 17.68 -10.50
CA GLU A 19 15.44 18.42 -10.13
C GLU A 19 14.90 18.02 -8.76
N LEU A 20 14.90 16.72 -8.42
CA LEU A 20 14.48 16.24 -7.11
C LEU A 20 15.41 16.74 -6.00
N MET A 21 16.73 16.66 -6.21
CA MET A 21 17.71 17.16 -5.24
C MET A 21 17.67 18.68 -5.09
N ALA A 22 17.38 19.41 -6.15
CA ALA A 22 17.18 20.86 -6.08
C ALA A 22 15.90 21.27 -5.31
N ALA A 23 14.84 20.46 -5.37
CA ALA A 23 13.60 20.70 -4.65
C ALA A 23 13.66 20.30 -3.16
N LEU A 24 14.54 19.36 -2.80
CA LEU A 24 14.63 18.76 -1.47
C LEU A 24 14.87 19.77 -0.34
N PRO A 25 15.80 20.75 -0.46
CA PRO A 25 16.00 21.77 0.57
C PRO A 25 14.72 22.55 0.92
N GLY A 26 13.91 22.88 -0.10
CA GLY A 26 12.63 23.55 0.06
C GLY A 26 11.61 22.71 0.84
N GLN A 27 11.55 21.40 0.55
CA GLN A 27 10.68 20.48 1.27
C GLN A 27 11.09 20.29 2.73
N VAL A 28 12.40 20.19 3.00
CA VAL A 28 12.93 20.10 4.38
C VAL A 28 12.66 21.39 5.14
N ALA A 29 12.84 22.56 4.50
CA ALA A 29 12.54 23.85 5.09
C ALA A 29 11.05 24.02 5.41
N LEU A 30 10.17 23.62 4.48
CA LEU A 30 8.71 23.60 4.70
C LEU A 30 8.34 22.74 5.90
N ALA A 31 8.84 21.50 5.95
CA ALA A 31 8.57 20.58 7.04
C ALA A 31 9.09 21.16 8.39
N LYS A 32 10.33 21.61 8.44
CA LYS A 32 10.93 22.21 9.65
C LYS A 32 10.17 23.44 10.16
N THR A 33 9.69 24.28 9.25
CA THR A 33 9.07 25.57 9.61
C THR A 33 7.61 25.41 10.01
N ASN A 34 6.87 24.56 9.28
CA ASN A 34 5.40 24.51 9.37
C ASN A 34 4.87 23.32 10.18
N SER A 35 5.68 22.28 10.41
CA SER A 35 5.31 21.11 11.19
C SER A 35 6.02 21.15 12.55
N SER A 36 5.28 21.10 13.65
CA SER A 36 5.87 21.10 14.99
C SER A 36 6.67 19.82 15.27
N PHE A 37 6.29 18.69 14.65
CA PHE A 37 7.02 17.43 14.72
C PHE A 37 8.41 17.56 14.07
N PHE A 38 8.45 17.96 12.80
CA PHE A 38 9.72 18.13 12.07
C PHE A 38 10.51 19.32 12.59
N GLY A 39 9.86 20.37 13.09
CA GLY A 39 10.55 21.49 13.74
C GLY A 39 11.39 21.08 14.94
N LYS A 40 10.87 20.15 15.75
CA LYS A 40 11.62 19.53 16.88
C LYS A 40 12.69 18.56 16.36
N LEU A 41 12.32 17.66 15.42
CA LEU A 41 13.21 16.61 14.90
C LEU A 41 14.42 17.18 14.16
N TYR A 42 14.23 18.31 13.45
CA TYR A 42 15.25 18.96 12.62
C TYR A 42 15.77 20.27 13.24
N ALA A 43 15.70 20.44 14.57
CA ALA A 43 16.08 21.70 15.22
C ALA A 43 17.48 22.18 14.80
N ASP A 44 18.46 21.27 14.77
CA ASP A 44 19.85 21.54 14.45
C ASP A 44 20.21 21.32 12.98
N ILE A 45 19.25 21.00 12.11
CA ILE A 45 19.45 20.74 10.69
C ILE A 45 19.35 22.05 9.90
N ASP A 46 20.35 22.37 9.09
CA ASP A 46 20.24 23.39 8.03
C ASP A 46 19.52 22.77 6.82
N PRO A 47 18.28 23.18 6.49
CA PRO A 47 17.57 22.63 5.35
C PRO A 47 18.33 22.80 4.02
N MET A 48 19.09 23.88 3.86
CA MET A 48 19.85 24.17 2.63
C MET A 48 21.02 23.22 2.43
N ALA A 49 21.51 22.59 3.49
CA ALA A 49 22.53 21.56 3.41
C ALA A 49 21.99 20.20 2.92
N ILE A 50 20.67 19.98 2.93
CA ILE A 50 20.05 18.72 2.50
C ILE A 50 19.71 18.79 1.00
N ASN A 51 20.72 18.71 0.16
CA ASN A 51 20.62 18.90 -1.30
C ASN A 51 21.23 17.75 -2.12
N SER A 52 21.50 16.63 -1.47
CA SER A 52 21.98 15.39 -2.10
C SER A 52 21.43 14.15 -1.40
N ARG A 53 21.59 12.98 -1.99
CA ARG A 53 21.20 11.71 -1.38
C ARG A 53 21.99 11.43 -0.11
N GLU A 54 23.28 11.71 -0.10
CA GLU A 54 24.15 11.53 1.06
C GLU A 54 23.72 12.43 2.23
N ALA A 55 23.34 13.68 1.95
CA ALA A 55 22.82 14.58 2.96
C ALA A 55 21.44 14.13 3.48
N LEU A 56 20.55 13.68 2.57
CA LEU A 56 19.23 13.12 2.95
C LEU A 56 19.39 11.92 3.88
N GLN A 57 20.34 11.02 3.63
CA GLN A 57 20.63 9.84 4.43
C GLN A 57 21.07 10.14 5.86
N GLN A 58 21.51 11.36 6.16
CA GLN A 58 21.83 11.77 7.53
C GLN A 58 20.58 12.10 8.37
N LEU A 59 19.42 12.29 7.72
CA LEU A 59 18.17 12.52 8.45
C LEU A 59 17.64 11.19 9.00
N PRO A 60 16.98 11.22 10.18
CA PRO A 60 16.38 10.01 10.73
C PRO A 60 15.25 9.47 9.85
N VAL A 61 15.10 8.14 9.83
CA VAL A 61 13.92 7.49 9.23
C VAL A 61 12.81 7.49 10.26
N ILE A 62 11.64 8.04 9.89
CA ILE A 62 10.41 7.95 10.67
C ILE A 62 9.57 6.79 10.15
N ARG A 63 8.88 6.09 11.03
CA ARG A 63 8.07 4.91 10.69
C ARG A 63 6.66 5.02 11.24
N LYS A 64 5.81 4.14 10.81
CA LYS A 64 4.40 4.11 11.22
C LYS A 64 4.19 4.11 12.75
N PRO A 65 4.94 3.40 13.57
CA PRO A 65 4.87 3.53 15.03
C PRO A 65 5.20 4.93 15.54
N ASP A 66 6.22 5.59 14.99
CA ASP A 66 6.62 6.95 15.41
C ASP A 66 5.50 7.96 15.12
N VAL A 67 4.86 7.82 13.95
CA VAL A 67 3.68 8.63 13.57
C VAL A 67 2.53 8.38 14.53
N GLN A 68 2.23 7.13 14.85
CA GLN A 68 1.17 6.76 15.79
C GLN A 68 1.41 7.30 17.18
N ASP A 69 2.64 7.19 17.69
CA ASP A 69 3.03 7.72 19.00
C ASP A 69 2.91 9.25 19.03
N ALA A 70 3.33 9.93 17.98
CA ALA A 70 3.18 11.38 17.86
C ALA A 70 1.69 11.79 17.86
N GLN A 71 0.85 11.10 17.07
CA GLN A 71 -0.59 11.38 17.02
C GLN A 71 -1.31 11.07 18.33
N ASN A 72 -0.89 10.03 19.05
CA ASN A 72 -1.41 9.74 20.39
C ASN A 72 -1.04 10.82 21.41
N ALA A 73 0.17 11.39 21.30
CA ALA A 73 0.66 12.43 22.19
C ALA A 73 0.04 13.81 21.88
N GLU A 74 -0.19 14.11 20.60
CA GLU A 74 -0.73 15.41 20.13
C GLU A 74 -1.79 15.17 19.02
N PRO A 75 -3.02 14.76 19.37
CA PRO A 75 -4.07 14.51 18.38
C PRO A 75 -4.49 15.77 17.60
N PRO A 76 -4.93 15.67 16.33
CA PRO A 76 -5.09 14.41 15.58
C PRO A 76 -3.84 13.99 14.79
N PHE A 77 -2.92 14.90 14.46
CA PHE A 77 -1.85 14.66 13.49
C PHE A 77 -0.44 14.56 14.11
N GLY A 78 -0.30 14.65 15.43
CA GLY A 78 1.02 14.59 16.08
C GLY A 78 1.96 15.75 15.70
N GLY A 79 1.41 16.86 15.22
CA GLY A 79 2.20 17.98 14.71
C GLY A 79 2.89 17.70 13.35
N LEU A 80 2.56 16.59 12.66
CA LEU A 80 3.14 16.26 11.35
C LEU A 80 2.59 17.12 10.21
N ASN A 81 1.37 17.67 10.36
CA ASN A 81 0.76 18.53 9.34
C ASN A 81 1.51 19.86 9.21
N ALA A 82 1.64 20.34 7.98
CA ALA A 82 2.31 21.60 7.66
C ALA A 82 1.33 22.74 7.32
N VAL A 83 0.03 22.47 7.38
CA VAL A 83 -1.03 23.47 7.14
C VAL A 83 -2.11 23.40 8.23
N PRO A 84 -2.86 24.47 8.47
CA PRO A 84 -4.03 24.44 9.35
C PRO A 84 -5.10 23.47 8.84
N VAL A 85 -5.93 22.93 9.74
CA VAL A 85 -7.01 22.00 9.40
C VAL A 85 -7.99 22.58 8.36
N GLY A 86 -8.23 23.90 8.41
CA GLY A 86 -9.12 24.58 7.46
C GLY A 86 -8.63 24.60 6.01
N ASP A 87 -7.36 24.28 5.76
CA ASP A 87 -6.75 24.23 4.43
C ASP A 87 -6.63 22.78 3.90
N MET A 88 -7.12 21.81 4.67
CA MET A 88 -7.21 20.40 4.27
C MET A 88 -8.54 20.14 3.56
N ALA A 89 -8.55 19.21 2.59
CA ALA A 89 -9.79 18.81 1.92
C ALA A 89 -10.52 17.70 2.71
N HIS A 90 -9.76 16.72 3.19
CA HIS A 90 -10.29 15.62 4.00
C HIS A 90 -9.32 15.24 5.11
N VAL A 91 -9.84 14.48 6.08
CA VAL A 91 -9.07 13.78 7.10
C VAL A 91 -9.52 12.31 7.07
N TYR A 92 -8.60 11.41 6.87
CA TYR A 92 -8.84 9.98 6.83
C TYR A 92 -8.29 9.28 8.05
N MET A 93 -8.71 8.04 8.25
CA MET A 93 -8.21 7.15 9.28
C MET A 93 -7.88 5.80 8.65
N SER A 94 -6.61 5.50 8.51
CA SER A 94 -6.15 4.18 8.09
C SER A 94 -6.02 3.22 9.27
N PRO A 95 -5.97 1.89 9.00
CA PRO A 95 -5.74 0.92 10.06
C PRO A 95 -4.43 1.16 10.81
N GLY A 96 -4.56 1.34 12.15
CA GLY A 96 -3.46 1.66 13.05
C GLY A 96 -3.94 2.06 14.45
N PRO A 97 -4.89 3.00 14.73
CA PRO A 97 -5.37 4.01 13.78
C PRO A 97 -4.35 5.11 13.52
N ILE A 98 -4.28 5.60 12.29
CA ILE A 98 -3.46 6.75 11.89
C ILE A 98 -4.33 7.70 11.09
N PHE A 99 -4.21 9.00 11.37
CA PHE A 99 -4.96 10.05 10.68
C PHE A 99 -4.09 10.67 9.59
N GLU A 100 -4.60 10.68 8.37
CA GLU A 100 -3.94 11.23 7.19
C GLU A 100 -4.80 12.35 6.59
N PRO A 101 -4.28 13.59 6.51
CA PRO A 101 -4.95 14.67 5.80
C PRO A 101 -4.59 14.65 4.32
N ASP A 102 -5.50 15.13 3.47
CA ASP A 102 -5.20 15.47 2.09
C ASP A 102 -5.52 16.93 1.75
N GLY A 103 -5.14 17.35 0.56
CA GLY A 103 -5.39 18.67 0.03
C GLY A 103 -6.29 18.66 -1.18
N ALA A 104 -6.81 19.84 -1.54
CA ALA A 104 -7.72 20.03 -2.67
C ALA A 104 -7.02 20.04 -4.05
N GLN A 105 -5.70 19.80 -4.10
CA GLN A 105 -4.97 19.77 -5.36
C GLN A 105 -5.51 18.68 -6.29
N ARG A 106 -5.54 18.97 -7.58
CA ARG A 106 -5.87 17.99 -8.60
C ARG A 106 -4.83 16.86 -8.57
N ASP A 107 -5.29 15.61 -8.40
CA ASP A 107 -4.43 14.43 -8.28
C ASP A 107 -3.42 14.52 -7.11
N HIS A 108 -3.89 14.96 -5.93
CA HIS A 108 -3.08 15.08 -4.71
C HIS A 108 -2.23 13.83 -4.44
N TRP A 109 -2.79 12.66 -4.70
CA TRP A 109 -2.20 11.36 -4.44
C TRP A 109 -1.38 10.79 -5.61
N ARG A 110 -1.26 11.54 -6.73
CA ARG A 110 -0.44 11.23 -7.92
C ARG A 110 -0.83 9.96 -8.69
N TYR A 111 -2.08 9.53 -8.58
CA TYR A 111 -2.57 8.31 -9.24
C TYR A 111 -2.79 8.43 -10.74
N ALA A 112 -2.86 9.65 -11.31
CA ALA A 112 -3.18 9.85 -12.72
C ALA A 112 -2.21 9.12 -13.67
N ARG A 113 -0.89 9.14 -13.37
CA ARG A 113 0.13 8.46 -14.21
C ARG A 113 -0.08 6.95 -14.24
N ALA A 114 -0.32 6.34 -13.07
CA ALA A 114 -0.60 4.91 -12.96
C ALA A 114 -1.83 4.50 -13.76
N LEU A 115 -2.93 5.24 -13.61
CA LEU A 115 -4.17 4.97 -14.32
C LEU A 115 -4.02 5.20 -15.83
N TYR A 116 -3.30 6.24 -16.24
CA TYR A 116 -3.03 6.51 -17.64
C TYR A 116 -2.16 5.41 -18.28
N ALA A 117 -1.15 4.92 -17.55
CA ALA A 117 -0.34 3.78 -17.96
C ALA A 117 -1.15 2.48 -18.05
N ALA A 118 -2.17 2.31 -17.20
CA ALA A 118 -3.16 1.24 -17.26
C ALA A 118 -4.17 1.39 -18.42
N GLY A 119 -4.04 2.43 -19.24
CA GLY A 119 -4.89 2.67 -20.40
C GLY A 119 -6.16 3.48 -20.12
N PHE A 120 -6.33 4.07 -18.95
CA PHE A 120 -7.48 4.94 -18.65
C PHE A 120 -7.38 6.23 -19.47
N ARG A 121 -8.48 6.67 -20.02
CA ARG A 121 -8.53 7.85 -20.92
C ARG A 121 -9.74 8.72 -20.61
N ARG A 122 -9.65 9.97 -21.05
CA ARG A 122 -10.78 10.90 -20.99
C ARG A 122 -12.03 10.28 -21.61
N GLY A 123 -13.14 10.33 -20.86
CA GLY A 123 -14.42 9.77 -21.27
C GLY A 123 -14.68 8.34 -20.81
N ASP A 124 -13.71 7.65 -20.19
CA ASP A 124 -13.99 6.36 -19.53
C ASP A 124 -14.94 6.55 -18.35
N ILE A 125 -15.80 5.57 -18.14
CA ILE A 125 -16.49 5.36 -16.86
C ILE A 125 -15.68 4.35 -16.08
N VAL A 126 -15.19 4.77 -14.91
CA VAL A 126 -14.37 3.97 -14.01
C VAL A 126 -15.22 3.46 -12.85
N HIS A 127 -15.34 2.16 -12.71
CA HIS A 127 -15.92 1.55 -11.53
C HIS A 127 -14.85 1.44 -10.45
N ASN A 128 -14.91 2.33 -9.45
CA ASN A 128 -13.98 2.35 -8.33
C ASN A 128 -14.59 1.63 -7.12
N THR A 129 -14.01 0.52 -6.74
CA THR A 129 -14.48 -0.34 -5.64
C THR A 129 -13.65 -0.26 -4.37
N LEU A 130 -12.64 0.62 -4.34
CA LEU A 130 -11.90 0.91 -3.11
C LEU A 130 -12.79 1.62 -2.10
N SER A 131 -12.49 1.44 -0.81
CA SER A 131 -13.29 2.04 0.25
C SER A 131 -13.27 3.56 0.21
N TYR A 132 -14.46 4.15 0.30
CA TYR A 132 -14.68 5.59 0.52
C TYR A 132 -14.94 5.91 2.00
N HIS A 133 -14.98 4.89 2.84
CA HIS A 133 -15.26 5.03 4.27
C HIS A 133 -13.97 4.97 5.07
N LEU A 134 -13.73 5.99 5.88
CA LEU A 134 -12.61 6.17 6.78
C LEU A 134 -11.25 6.34 6.06
N THR A 135 -10.87 5.42 5.19
CA THR A 135 -9.54 5.41 4.52
C THR A 135 -9.53 6.25 3.25
N PRO A 136 -8.37 6.74 2.79
CA PRO A 136 -8.27 7.54 1.57
C PRO A 136 -8.40 6.72 0.28
N ALA A 137 -8.48 5.38 0.36
CA ALA A 137 -8.29 4.47 -0.78
C ALA A 137 -9.15 4.80 -2.01
N GLY A 138 -10.46 5.04 -1.84
CA GLY A 138 -11.35 5.43 -2.93
C GLY A 138 -10.98 6.78 -3.53
N MET A 139 -10.66 7.77 -2.68
CA MET A 139 -10.29 9.12 -3.10
C MET A 139 -8.93 9.17 -3.78
N LEU A 140 -7.97 8.34 -3.35
CA LEU A 140 -6.67 8.20 -4.02
C LEU A 140 -6.84 7.99 -5.54
N VAL A 141 -7.66 7.01 -5.91
CA VAL A 141 -7.92 6.66 -7.30
C VAL A 141 -8.85 7.68 -7.97
N GLU A 142 -9.88 8.15 -7.27
CA GLU A 142 -10.85 9.08 -7.83
C GLU A 142 -10.19 10.39 -8.30
N THR A 143 -9.29 10.96 -7.49
CA THR A 143 -8.60 12.20 -7.86
C THR A 143 -7.76 12.02 -9.12
N GLY A 144 -7.07 10.88 -9.28
CA GLY A 144 -6.34 10.52 -10.50
C GLY A 144 -7.25 10.33 -11.71
N CYS A 145 -8.36 9.62 -11.56
CA CYS A 145 -9.38 9.45 -12.62
C CYS A 145 -9.91 10.80 -13.10
N ARG A 146 -10.25 11.70 -12.18
CA ARG A 146 -10.73 13.05 -12.51
C ARG A 146 -9.66 13.90 -13.18
N ALA A 147 -8.39 13.71 -12.80
CA ALA A 147 -7.27 14.39 -13.45
C ALA A 147 -7.11 13.98 -14.92
N ILE A 148 -7.38 12.72 -15.27
CA ILE A 148 -7.40 12.23 -16.65
C ILE A 148 -8.64 12.72 -17.40
N GLY A 149 -9.77 12.94 -16.71
CA GLY A 149 -11.06 13.30 -17.28
C GLY A 149 -12.01 12.12 -17.44
N CYS A 150 -11.84 11.10 -16.58
CA CYS A 150 -12.78 9.99 -16.43
C CYS A 150 -13.97 10.39 -15.55
N ALA A 151 -15.12 9.76 -15.78
CA ALA A 151 -16.21 9.74 -14.82
C ALA A 151 -16.03 8.56 -13.86
N VAL A 152 -16.28 8.75 -12.56
CA VAL A 152 -16.12 7.69 -11.56
C VAL A 152 -17.46 7.25 -11.03
N PHE A 153 -17.72 5.95 -11.06
CA PHE A 153 -18.77 5.31 -10.29
C PHE A 153 -18.18 4.82 -8.96
N PRO A 154 -18.51 5.49 -7.83
CA PRO A 154 -17.94 5.18 -6.53
C PRO A 154 -18.66 4.00 -5.88
N GLY A 155 -18.45 2.79 -6.40
CA GLY A 155 -19.10 1.55 -5.93
C GLY A 155 -18.70 1.20 -4.50
N GLY A 156 -17.42 1.42 -4.15
CA GLY A 156 -16.89 1.08 -2.84
C GLY A 156 -16.89 -0.43 -2.58
N VAL A 157 -16.81 -0.81 -1.30
CA VAL A 157 -16.78 -2.21 -0.88
C VAL A 157 -18.16 -2.78 -0.64
N GLY A 158 -18.35 -4.09 -0.85
CA GLY A 158 -19.61 -4.80 -0.59
C GLY A 158 -20.69 -4.54 -1.65
N ASN A 159 -21.97 -4.78 -1.30
CA ASN A 159 -23.14 -4.61 -2.18
C ASN A 159 -22.97 -5.26 -3.58
N THR A 160 -22.36 -6.45 -3.63
CA THR A 160 -21.90 -7.11 -4.87
C THR A 160 -22.98 -7.22 -5.94
N GLU A 161 -24.20 -7.68 -5.59
CA GLU A 161 -25.29 -7.83 -6.55
C GLU A 161 -25.76 -6.49 -7.12
N MET A 162 -25.86 -5.46 -6.28
CA MET A 162 -26.20 -4.10 -6.73
C MET A 162 -25.12 -3.53 -7.65
N GLN A 163 -23.86 -3.79 -7.36
CA GLN A 163 -22.74 -3.36 -8.22
C GLN A 163 -22.77 -4.11 -9.57
N VAL A 164 -23.11 -5.40 -9.60
CA VAL A 164 -23.29 -6.16 -10.83
C VAL A 164 -24.43 -5.60 -11.68
N ASP A 165 -25.58 -5.26 -11.10
CA ASP A 165 -26.67 -4.60 -11.80
C ASP A 165 -26.26 -3.23 -12.37
N ALA A 166 -25.41 -2.50 -11.64
CA ALA A 166 -24.85 -1.22 -12.10
C ALA A 166 -23.88 -1.41 -13.25
N ILE A 167 -23.01 -2.45 -13.24
CA ILE A 167 -22.09 -2.76 -14.33
C ILE A 167 -22.83 -2.96 -15.63
N GLU A 168 -23.89 -3.78 -15.64
CA GLU A 168 -24.70 -4.05 -16.83
C GLU A 168 -25.33 -2.77 -17.43
N ARG A 169 -25.76 -1.83 -16.56
CA ARG A 169 -26.45 -0.61 -16.98
C ARG A 169 -25.52 0.53 -17.35
N LEU A 170 -24.48 0.78 -16.53
CA LEU A 170 -23.52 1.87 -16.74
C LEU A 170 -22.46 1.52 -17.79
N LYS A 171 -22.20 0.23 -18.00
CA LYS A 171 -21.18 -0.30 -18.91
C LYS A 171 -19.81 0.37 -18.69
N PRO A 172 -19.26 0.33 -17.46
CA PRO A 172 -17.95 0.91 -17.19
C PRO A 172 -16.89 0.24 -18.05
N THR A 173 -16.00 1.03 -18.64
CA THR A 173 -14.91 0.52 -19.48
C THR A 173 -13.67 0.17 -18.69
N ALA A 174 -13.56 0.69 -17.45
CA ALA A 174 -12.41 0.56 -16.60
C ALA A 174 -12.82 0.20 -15.16
N TYR A 175 -11.98 -0.58 -14.51
CA TYR A 175 -12.10 -0.96 -13.11
C TYR A 175 -10.93 -0.42 -12.30
N ALA A 176 -11.18 0.01 -11.07
CA ALA A 176 -10.17 0.30 -10.07
C ALA A 176 -10.58 -0.32 -8.73
N GLY A 177 -9.68 -1.09 -8.10
CA GLY A 177 -10.01 -1.79 -6.86
C GLY A 177 -8.99 -2.87 -6.50
N THR A 178 -9.42 -3.84 -5.68
CA THR A 178 -8.59 -5.03 -5.41
C THR A 178 -8.80 -6.09 -6.48
N PRO A 179 -7.78 -6.90 -6.80
CA PRO A 179 -7.93 -7.98 -7.79
C PRO A 179 -8.94 -9.03 -7.33
N SER A 180 -8.98 -9.34 -6.03
CA SER A 180 -9.93 -10.30 -5.48
C SER A 180 -11.38 -9.86 -5.65
N PHE A 181 -11.67 -8.56 -5.46
CA PHE A 181 -13.04 -8.07 -5.59
C PHE A 181 -13.49 -7.94 -7.06
N LEU A 182 -12.57 -7.61 -7.98
CA LEU A 182 -12.86 -7.70 -9.42
C LEU A 182 -13.31 -9.13 -9.81
N ARG A 183 -12.56 -10.13 -9.34
CA ARG A 183 -12.92 -11.54 -9.57
C ARG A 183 -14.31 -11.85 -9.02
N ILE A 184 -14.61 -11.47 -7.78
CA ILE A 184 -15.93 -11.69 -7.15
C ILE A 184 -17.05 -11.06 -7.98
N LEU A 185 -16.86 -9.83 -8.47
CA LEU A 185 -17.86 -9.15 -9.30
C LEU A 185 -18.13 -9.88 -10.62
N LEU A 186 -17.06 -10.34 -11.30
CA LEU A 186 -17.18 -11.06 -12.56
C LEU A 186 -17.83 -12.43 -12.37
N GLU A 187 -17.42 -13.20 -11.35
CA GLU A 187 -18.05 -14.49 -11.00
C GLU A 187 -19.53 -14.32 -10.64
N LYS A 188 -19.86 -13.26 -9.89
CA LYS A 188 -21.25 -12.95 -9.52
C LYS A 188 -22.07 -12.50 -10.73
N ALA A 189 -21.48 -11.76 -11.68
CA ALA A 189 -22.14 -11.39 -12.93
C ALA A 189 -22.48 -12.64 -13.76
N ASP A 190 -21.53 -13.59 -13.86
CA ASP A 190 -21.73 -14.87 -14.53
C ASP A 190 -22.88 -15.66 -13.85
N GLU A 191 -22.90 -15.75 -12.50
CA GLU A 191 -23.95 -16.41 -11.73
C GLU A 191 -25.33 -15.79 -11.94
N MET A 192 -25.39 -14.44 -12.00
CA MET A 192 -26.64 -13.69 -12.18
C MET A 192 -27.09 -13.61 -13.64
N GLY A 193 -26.28 -14.09 -14.60
CA GLY A 193 -26.52 -13.95 -16.03
C GLY A 193 -26.52 -12.49 -16.50
N ARG A 194 -25.67 -11.63 -15.88
CA ARG A 194 -25.53 -10.21 -16.19
C ARG A 194 -24.32 -9.93 -17.08
N ASP A 195 -24.45 -8.95 -17.96
CA ASP A 195 -23.37 -8.55 -18.87
C ASP A 195 -22.33 -7.68 -18.18
N SER A 196 -21.13 -8.21 -18.00
CA SER A 196 -19.95 -7.50 -17.51
C SER A 196 -18.88 -7.27 -18.58
N SER A 197 -19.21 -7.55 -19.86
CA SER A 197 -18.26 -7.50 -20.97
C SER A 197 -17.79 -6.09 -21.36
N SER A 198 -18.30 -5.05 -20.69
CA SER A 198 -17.87 -3.67 -20.92
C SER A 198 -16.47 -3.37 -20.42
N TYR A 199 -15.98 -4.08 -19.41
CA TYR A 199 -14.60 -3.90 -18.92
C TYR A 199 -13.58 -4.22 -19.99
N ARG A 200 -12.56 -3.37 -20.13
CA ARG A 200 -11.42 -3.53 -21.04
C ARG A 200 -10.09 -3.44 -20.32
N LYS A 201 -10.07 -2.76 -19.19
CA LYS A 201 -8.86 -2.45 -18.44
C LYS A 201 -9.16 -2.38 -16.95
N ALA A 202 -8.13 -2.71 -16.16
CA ALA A 202 -8.19 -2.61 -14.72
C ALA A 202 -6.86 -2.10 -14.15
N SER A 203 -6.95 -1.22 -13.14
CA SER A 203 -5.84 -0.87 -12.26
C SER A 203 -6.15 -1.43 -10.89
N VAL A 204 -5.35 -2.39 -10.42
CA VAL A 204 -5.59 -3.07 -9.15
C VAL A 204 -4.47 -2.78 -8.15
N GLY A 205 -4.79 -2.86 -6.86
CA GLY A 205 -3.82 -2.62 -5.80
C GLY A 205 -4.34 -3.06 -4.44
N ALA A 206 -3.60 -2.70 -3.39
CA ALA A 206 -3.85 -3.07 -2.00
C ALA A 206 -3.75 -4.57 -1.68
N GLU A 207 -3.68 -5.41 -2.68
CA GLU A 207 -3.44 -6.86 -2.63
C GLU A 207 -2.50 -7.26 -3.77
N PRO A 208 -1.73 -8.36 -3.65
CA PRO A 208 -0.96 -8.90 -4.76
C PRO A 208 -1.87 -9.33 -5.92
N LEU A 209 -1.35 -9.23 -7.13
CA LEU A 209 -1.98 -9.77 -8.35
C LEU A 209 -1.20 -10.99 -8.83
N PRO A 210 -1.61 -12.22 -8.47
CA PRO A 210 -0.96 -13.44 -8.94
C PRO A 210 -0.98 -13.54 -10.45
N PRO A 211 0.07 -14.10 -11.09
CA PRO A 211 0.10 -14.32 -12.54
C PRO A 211 -1.11 -15.09 -13.07
N SER A 212 -1.56 -16.11 -12.36
CA SER A 212 -2.75 -16.90 -12.72
C SER A 212 -4.03 -16.05 -12.72
N LEU A 213 -4.18 -15.14 -11.76
CA LEU A 213 -5.34 -14.26 -11.71
C LEU A 213 -5.27 -13.16 -12.78
N ARG A 214 -4.08 -12.65 -13.08
CA ARG A 214 -3.86 -11.74 -14.22
C ARG A 214 -4.28 -12.38 -15.52
N GLN A 215 -3.81 -13.62 -15.79
CA GLN A 215 -4.19 -14.36 -16.97
C GLN A 215 -5.70 -14.60 -17.06
N TRP A 216 -6.34 -14.92 -15.93
CA TRP A 216 -7.79 -15.10 -15.86
C TRP A 216 -8.58 -13.84 -16.25
N PHE A 217 -8.07 -12.63 -15.93
CA PHE A 217 -8.63 -11.37 -16.40
C PHE A 217 -8.35 -11.12 -17.88
N GLU A 218 -7.14 -11.40 -18.34
CA GLU A 218 -6.75 -11.27 -19.75
C GLU A 218 -7.57 -12.16 -20.67
N ASP A 219 -7.85 -13.40 -20.25
CA ASP A 219 -8.73 -14.34 -20.98
C ASP A 219 -10.16 -13.80 -21.11
N ARG A 220 -10.58 -12.89 -20.25
CA ARG A 220 -11.85 -12.14 -20.31
C ARG A 220 -11.74 -10.82 -21.08
N GLY A 221 -10.61 -10.53 -21.68
CA GLY A 221 -10.35 -9.29 -22.42
C GLY A 221 -10.11 -8.05 -21.51
N ILE A 222 -9.78 -8.25 -20.23
CA ILE A 222 -9.50 -7.19 -19.26
C ILE A 222 -8.00 -7.10 -19.05
N GLN A 223 -7.38 -6.09 -19.67
CA GLN A 223 -5.98 -5.77 -19.46
C GLN A 223 -5.77 -5.22 -18.05
N THR A 224 -4.95 -5.88 -17.24
CA THR A 224 -4.82 -5.55 -15.82
C THR A 224 -3.40 -5.16 -15.47
N THR A 225 -3.25 -4.01 -14.80
CA THR A 225 -1.98 -3.54 -14.21
C THR A 225 -2.13 -3.32 -12.72
N GLN A 226 -1.01 -3.37 -12.00
CA GLN A 226 -0.98 -3.21 -10.56
C GLN A 226 -0.34 -1.86 -10.17
N GLY A 227 -0.93 -1.19 -9.17
CA GLY A 227 -0.35 -0.06 -8.46
C GLY A 227 0.08 -0.45 -7.04
N TYR A 228 1.18 0.13 -6.58
CA TYR A 228 1.66 0.02 -5.22
C TYR A 228 1.66 1.41 -4.56
N GLY A 229 1.06 1.49 -3.39
CA GLY A 229 0.99 2.72 -2.60
C GLY A 229 0.49 2.46 -1.18
N THR A 230 0.59 3.46 -0.33
CA THR A 230 0.11 3.43 1.04
C THR A 230 -0.87 4.57 1.31
N ALA A 231 -1.65 4.47 2.38
CA ALA A 231 -2.56 5.54 2.78
C ALA A 231 -1.79 6.84 3.13
N ASP A 232 -0.60 6.70 3.70
CA ASP A 232 0.24 7.82 4.16
C ASP A 232 0.88 8.57 2.98
N VAL A 233 1.38 7.82 1.99
CA VAL A 233 2.21 8.36 0.87
C VAL A 233 1.38 8.60 -0.40
N GLY A 234 0.32 7.83 -0.61
CA GLY A 234 -0.37 7.73 -1.88
C GLY A 234 0.34 6.76 -2.82
N LEU A 235 0.32 7.03 -4.14
CA LEU A 235 1.04 6.20 -5.11
C LEU A 235 2.55 6.25 -4.88
N ILE A 236 3.17 5.08 -4.88
CA ILE A 236 4.63 4.93 -4.82
C ILE A 236 5.16 4.43 -6.16
N ALA A 237 4.58 3.34 -6.68
CA ALA A 237 5.01 2.75 -7.93
C ALA A 237 3.84 2.09 -8.68
N TYR A 238 3.99 1.87 -9.97
CA TYR A 238 2.95 1.30 -10.82
C TYR A 238 3.52 0.50 -11.99
N GLU A 239 2.78 -0.49 -12.41
CA GLU A 239 3.06 -1.23 -13.64
C GLU A 239 2.63 -0.44 -14.88
N SER A 240 3.34 -0.66 -15.97
CA SER A 240 2.95 -0.25 -17.32
C SER A 240 3.17 -1.42 -18.28
N LEU A 241 2.58 -1.35 -19.47
CA LEU A 241 2.74 -2.41 -20.46
C LEU A 241 3.92 -2.13 -21.41
N PRO A 242 4.69 -3.15 -21.73
CA PRO A 242 4.67 -4.51 -21.16
C PRO A 242 5.09 -4.50 -19.69
N VAL A 243 4.55 -5.45 -18.90
CA VAL A 243 4.80 -5.50 -17.46
C VAL A 243 6.21 -6.03 -17.18
N GLU A 244 7.07 -5.16 -16.67
CA GLU A 244 8.42 -5.50 -16.20
C GLU A 244 8.75 -4.68 -14.94
N GLY A 245 8.33 -5.16 -13.78
CA GLY A 245 8.44 -4.43 -12.51
C GLY A 245 7.50 -3.25 -12.43
N MET A 246 7.73 -2.38 -11.45
CA MET A 246 6.92 -1.18 -11.22
C MET A 246 7.77 0.08 -11.34
N LEU A 247 7.28 1.06 -12.05
CA LEU A 247 7.88 2.38 -12.22
C LEU A 247 7.61 3.23 -10.98
N LEU A 248 8.62 3.86 -10.44
CA LEU A 248 8.48 4.83 -9.35
C LEU A 248 7.71 6.07 -9.82
N ASP A 249 6.85 6.62 -8.97
CA ASP A 249 6.20 7.91 -9.24
C ASP A 249 7.22 9.06 -9.30
N GLU A 250 6.99 10.01 -10.20
CA GLU A 250 7.89 11.12 -10.52
C GLU A 250 8.06 12.16 -9.40
N GLY A 251 7.17 12.17 -8.42
CA GLY A 251 7.13 13.11 -7.30
C GLY A 251 7.70 12.57 -5.99
N LEU A 252 8.55 11.52 -6.04
CA LEU A 252 9.11 10.86 -4.86
C LEU A 252 10.61 10.67 -4.96
N ILE A 253 11.28 10.70 -3.79
CA ILE A 253 12.64 10.16 -3.65
C ILE A 253 12.52 8.80 -2.96
N LEU A 254 13.02 7.76 -3.61
CA LEU A 254 13.08 6.39 -3.09
C LEU A 254 14.50 6.10 -2.57
N GLU A 255 14.55 5.50 -1.39
CA GLU A 255 15.73 4.81 -0.84
C GLU A 255 15.32 3.37 -0.52
N ILE A 256 16.21 2.41 -0.77
CA ILE A 256 16.06 1.03 -0.31
C ILE A 256 17.06 0.84 0.82
N CYS A 257 16.55 0.63 2.02
CA CYS A 257 17.36 0.63 3.24
C CYS A 257 17.35 -0.73 3.94
N ARG A 258 18.41 -1.02 4.68
CA ARG A 258 18.44 -2.16 5.59
C ARG A 258 17.34 -1.98 6.64
N PRO A 259 16.45 -2.96 6.80
CA PRO A 259 15.32 -2.86 7.73
C PRO A 259 15.73 -2.42 9.14
N GLY A 260 15.03 -1.43 9.67
CA GLY A 260 15.24 -0.92 11.01
C GLY A 260 16.40 0.08 11.18
N THR A 261 17.34 0.17 10.23
CA THR A 261 18.52 1.02 10.38
C THR A 261 18.43 2.35 9.63
N GLY A 262 17.81 2.36 8.45
CA GLY A 262 17.81 3.49 7.52
C GLY A 262 19.09 3.60 6.69
N GLU A 263 20.02 2.63 6.79
CA GLU A 263 21.22 2.56 5.95
C GLU A 263 20.87 2.01 4.57
N PRO A 264 21.25 2.66 3.47
CA PRO A 264 21.01 2.15 2.12
C PRO A 264 21.66 0.78 1.92
N VAL A 265 20.97 -0.09 1.18
CA VAL A 265 21.53 -1.39 0.74
C VAL A 265 22.23 -1.25 -0.61
N ALA A 266 22.99 -2.27 -1.01
CA ALA A 266 23.59 -2.31 -2.33
C ALA A 266 22.52 -2.40 -3.44
N GLU A 267 22.85 -1.94 -4.63
CA GLU A 267 21.94 -2.00 -5.78
C GLU A 267 21.49 -3.45 -6.07
N GLY A 268 20.17 -3.64 -6.18
CA GLY A 268 19.56 -4.96 -6.41
C GLY A 268 19.37 -5.82 -5.15
N GLU A 269 19.93 -5.42 -4.00
CA GLU A 269 19.65 -6.05 -2.70
C GLU A 269 18.25 -5.67 -2.22
N VAL A 270 17.60 -6.61 -1.52
CA VAL A 270 16.26 -6.40 -0.94
C VAL A 270 16.38 -5.60 0.35
N GLY A 271 15.56 -4.56 0.48
CA GLY A 271 15.50 -3.73 1.69
C GLY A 271 14.16 -3.05 1.87
N GLU A 272 14.03 -2.30 2.97
CA GLU A 272 12.86 -1.51 3.32
C GLU A 272 12.71 -0.31 2.38
N ILE A 273 11.50 -0.09 1.90
CA ILE A 273 11.14 1.09 1.12
C ILE A 273 11.07 2.29 2.06
N VAL A 274 11.95 3.26 1.84
CA VAL A 274 11.95 4.55 2.52
C VAL A 274 11.66 5.64 1.48
N ILE A 275 10.66 6.48 1.76
CA ILE A 275 10.14 7.47 0.81
C ILE A 275 10.26 8.87 1.38
N THR A 276 10.71 9.81 0.55
CA THR A 276 10.55 11.24 0.78
C THR A 276 9.55 11.81 -0.21
N THR A 277 8.52 12.49 0.28
CA THR A 277 7.46 13.13 -0.51
C THR A 277 7.68 14.63 -0.64
N PHE A 278 7.12 15.24 -1.68
CA PHE A 278 7.02 16.70 -1.83
C PHE A 278 5.59 17.19 -1.53
N ASN A 279 4.91 16.52 -0.59
CA ASN A 279 3.58 16.89 -0.14
C ASN A 279 3.64 18.14 0.75
N PRO A 280 2.96 19.25 0.39
CA PRO A 280 2.99 20.47 1.19
C PRO A 280 2.04 20.46 2.41
N ILE A 281 1.10 19.52 2.46
CA ILE A 281 0.08 19.40 3.52
C ILE A 281 0.59 18.53 4.66
N TYR A 282 1.14 17.37 4.29
CA TYR A 282 1.61 16.33 5.21
C TYR A 282 2.97 15.82 4.71
N PRO A 283 4.03 16.60 4.98
CA PRO A 283 5.36 16.25 4.51
C PRO A 283 5.87 14.99 5.21
N LEU A 284 6.21 13.98 4.42
CA LEU A 284 6.88 12.79 4.91
C LEU A 284 8.29 12.75 4.32
N ILE A 285 9.30 12.88 5.18
CA ILE A 285 10.71 12.88 4.80
C ILE A 285 11.34 11.66 5.42
N ARG A 286 11.96 10.80 4.58
CA ARG A 286 12.51 9.49 4.94
C ARG A 286 11.52 8.63 5.73
N TYR A 287 10.32 8.48 5.17
CA TYR A 287 9.29 7.65 5.77
C TYR A 287 9.49 6.19 5.39
N GLY A 288 9.80 5.35 6.38
CA GLY A 288 9.90 3.89 6.24
C GLY A 288 8.52 3.24 6.21
N THR A 289 8.16 2.66 5.09
CA THR A 289 6.84 2.05 4.88
C THR A 289 6.66 0.73 5.62
N GLY A 290 7.77 0.10 6.00
CA GLY A 290 7.80 -1.28 6.50
C GLY A 290 7.62 -2.34 5.41
N ASP A 291 7.46 -1.94 4.15
CA ASP A 291 7.42 -2.85 3.00
C ASP A 291 8.80 -3.02 2.40
N MET A 292 9.08 -4.19 1.82
CA MET A 292 10.36 -4.50 1.19
C MET A 292 10.25 -4.61 -0.32
N THR A 293 11.31 -4.19 -0.99
CA THR A 293 11.51 -4.35 -2.43
C THR A 293 13.01 -4.36 -2.77
N ALA A 294 13.31 -4.48 -4.06
CA ALA A 294 14.65 -4.24 -4.60
C ALA A 294 14.54 -3.42 -5.90
N ILE A 295 15.58 -2.68 -6.22
CA ILE A 295 15.68 -2.00 -7.52
C ILE A 295 15.73 -3.06 -8.63
N LEU A 296 14.96 -2.84 -9.68
CA LEU A 296 15.03 -3.58 -10.93
C LEU A 296 15.88 -2.76 -11.92
N PRO A 297 17.11 -3.19 -12.25
CA PRO A 297 17.99 -2.43 -13.11
C PRO A 297 17.48 -2.35 -14.56
N GLY A 298 18.04 -1.41 -15.31
CA GLY A 298 17.75 -1.21 -16.73
C GLY A 298 16.55 -0.30 -17.00
N THR A 299 16.30 -0.01 -18.26
CA THR A 299 15.21 0.87 -18.73
C THR A 299 13.91 0.11 -18.92
N SER A 300 12.78 0.79 -18.76
CA SER A 300 11.49 0.19 -19.03
C SER A 300 11.23 0.06 -20.54
N PRO A 301 10.74 -1.08 -21.03
CA PRO A 301 10.41 -1.26 -22.44
C PRO A 301 9.25 -0.36 -22.91
N CYS A 302 8.48 0.23 -21.99
CA CYS A 302 7.40 1.16 -22.32
C CYS A 302 7.89 2.59 -22.67
N GLY A 303 9.21 2.85 -22.60
CA GLY A 303 9.80 4.16 -22.86
C GLY A 303 9.80 5.14 -21.69
N ARG A 304 9.20 4.78 -20.55
CA ARG A 304 9.31 5.55 -19.30
C ARG A 304 10.68 5.36 -18.68
N THR A 305 11.22 6.45 -18.12
CA THR A 305 12.60 6.51 -17.65
C THR A 305 12.75 6.49 -16.14
N ALA A 306 11.65 6.41 -15.39
CA ALA A 306 11.70 6.32 -13.94
C ALA A 306 12.39 5.04 -13.45
N THR A 307 13.01 5.13 -12.28
CA THR A 307 13.53 3.94 -11.56
C THR A 307 12.45 2.89 -11.44
N ARG A 308 12.82 1.62 -11.60
CA ARG A 308 11.90 0.49 -11.43
C ARG A 308 12.22 -0.29 -10.16
N ILE A 309 11.18 -0.78 -9.53
CA ILE A 309 11.28 -1.75 -8.42
C ILE A 309 10.68 -3.09 -8.83
N LYS A 310 11.10 -4.15 -8.14
CA LYS A 310 10.59 -5.52 -8.40
C LYS A 310 9.14 -5.73 -7.94
N GLY A 311 8.54 -4.73 -7.29
CA GLY A 311 7.24 -4.81 -6.65
C GLY A 311 7.35 -5.12 -5.15
N TRP A 312 6.23 -5.41 -4.52
CA TRP A 312 6.20 -5.75 -3.10
C TRP A 312 6.81 -7.14 -2.84
N MET A 313 7.76 -7.24 -1.92
CA MET A 313 8.53 -8.44 -1.60
C MET A 313 8.39 -8.86 -0.13
N GLY A 314 7.34 -8.40 0.55
CA GLY A 314 7.09 -8.73 1.95
C GLY A 314 7.19 -7.54 2.89
N ARG A 315 7.14 -7.81 4.20
CA ARG A 315 7.21 -6.82 5.27
C ARG A 315 8.47 -6.98 6.10
N ALA A 316 9.09 -5.85 6.43
CA ALA A 316 10.26 -5.80 7.30
C ALA A 316 9.95 -6.16 8.77
N ASP A 317 8.72 -5.93 9.21
CA ASP A 317 8.25 -6.12 10.59
C ASP A 317 7.49 -7.44 10.80
N GLN A 318 7.61 -8.39 9.90
CA GLN A 318 6.87 -9.66 9.91
C GLN A 318 5.35 -9.47 10.02
N SER A 319 4.81 -8.39 9.50
CA SER A 319 3.35 -8.23 9.45
C SER A 319 2.80 -8.69 8.10
N CYS A 320 1.61 -9.30 8.15
CA CYS A 320 0.87 -9.68 6.95
C CYS A 320 -0.47 -8.93 6.89
N LYS A 321 -0.83 -8.45 5.72
CA LYS A 321 -2.17 -7.91 5.50
C LYS A 321 -3.10 -9.06 5.12
N VAL A 322 -4.11 -9.32 5.95
CA VAL A 322 -5.10 -10.38 5.78
C VAL A 322 -6.49 -9.75 5.71
N ARG A 323 -7.17 -9.89 4.59
CA ARG A 323 -8.52 -9.31 4.40
C ARG A 323 -8.63 -7.84 4.82
N GLY A 324 -7.61 -7.03 4.45
CA GLY A 324 -7.57 -5.60 4.73
C GLY A 324 -6.99 -5.20 6.10
N MET A 325 -6.78 -6.14 7.03
CA MET A 325 -6.24 -5.88 8.38
C MET A 325 -4.81 -6.38 8.51
N PHE A 326 -3.98 -5.69 9.28
CA PHE A 326 -2.63 -6.13 9.57
C PHE A 326 -2.58 -7.11 10.74
N VAL A 327 -1.94 -8.25 10.52
CA VAL A 327 -1.58 -9.23 11.55
C VAL A 327 -0.08 -9.16 11.77
N HIS A 328 0.38 -8.85 12.97
CA HIS A 328 1.79 -8.63 13.31
C HIS A 328 2.17 -9.33 14.62
N ALA A 329 3.47 -9.50 14.85
CA ALA A 329 4.02 -10.27 15.97
C ALA A 329 3.47 -9.84 17.36
N LYS A 330 3.20 -8.53 17.57
CA LYS A 330 2.63 -8.02 18.83
C LYS A 330 1.25 -8.64 19.14
N LEU A 331 0.40 -8.84 18.11
CA LEU A 331 -0.92 -9.46 18.29
C LEU A 331 -0.79 -10.92 18.72
N VAL A 332 0.22 -11.65 18.19
CA VAL A 332 0.52 -13.02 18.65
C VAL A 332 0.90 -13.01 20.11
N GLY A 333 1.79 -12.11 20.53
CA GLY A 333 2.19 -11.95 21.93
C GLY A 333 0.99 -11.64 22.85
N GLU A 334 0.06 -10.80 22.41
CA GLU A 334 -1.15 -10.48 23.16
C GLU A 334 -2.08 -11.70 23.31
N ILE A 335 -2.23 -12.51 22.25
CA ILE A 335 -3.01 -13.75 22.31
C ILE A 335 -2.35 -14.75 23.25
N VAL A 336 -1.06 -15.00 23.11
CA VAL A 336 -0.29 -15.91 23.98
C VAL A 336 -0.39 -15.50 25.47
N GLY A 337 -0.28 -14.19 25.73
CA GLY A 337 -0.38 -13.67 27.11
C GLY A 337 -1.74 -13.89 27.79
N ARG A 338 -2.78 -14.28 27.04
CA ARG A 338 -4.12 -14.59 27.57
C ARG A 338 -4.28 -16.07 27.96
N HIS A 339 -3.34 -16.94 27.56
CA HIS A 339 -3.44 -18.40 27.72
C HIS A 339 -2.15 -18.95 28.31
N ALA A 340 -2.12 -19.22 29.60
CA ALA A 340 -0.94 -19.70 30.31
C ALA A 340 -0.45 -21.08 29.84
N GLU A 341 -1.33 -21.85 29.20
CA GLU A 341 -1.06 -23.18 28.63
C GLU A 341 -0.28 -23.11 27.31
N VAL A 342 -0.24 -21.95 26.67
CA VAL A 342 0.40 -21.74 25.37
C VAL A 342 1.85 -21.30 25.59
N ALA A 343 2.81 -22.15 25.22
CA ALA A 343 4.24 -21.87 25.36
C ALA A 343 4.78 -21.00 24.18
N LYS A 344 4.31 -21.25 22.97
CA LYS A 344 4.74 -20.56 21.74
C LYS A 344 3.60 -20.53 20.73
N ALA A 345 3.57 -19.50 19.89
CA ALA A 345 2.59 -19.42 18.81
C ALA A 345 3.19 -18.77 17.55
N ARG A 346 2.61 -19.13 16.40
CA ARG A 346 2.93 -18.57 15.09
C ARG A 346 1.67 -18.47 14.25
N PHE A 347 1.39 -17.29 13.70
CA PHE A 347 0.45 -17.19 12.59
C PHE A 347 1.08 -17.69 11.30
N VAL A 348 0.35 -18.51 10.57
CA VAL A 348 0.67 -18.91 9.20
C VAL A 348 -0.47 -18.41 8.31
N ILE A 349 -0.11 -17.58 7.33
CA ILE A 349 -1.05 -17.02 6.37
C ILE A 349 -0.84 -17.74 5.04
N THR A 350 -1.90 -18.32 4.51
CA THR A 350 -1.92 -19.02 3.21
C THR A 350 -3.01 -18.43 2.33
N ASN A 351 -3.03 -18.76 1.04
CA ASN A 351 -4.03 -18.26 0.10
C ASN A 351 -4.54 -19.32 -0.89
N PRO A 352 -5.04 -20.48 -0.42
CA PRO A 352 -5.61 -21.46 -1.33
C PRO A 352 -6.75 -20.81 -2.14
N ASP A 353 -6.78 -21.11 -3.43
CA ASP A 353 -7.75 -20.53 -4.38
C ASP A 353 -7.78 -18.99 -4.37
N ASN A 354 -6.63 -18.36 -4.12
CA ASN A 354 -6.47 -16.90 -3.99
C ASN A 354 -7.35 -16.27 -2.87
N ARG A 355 -7.61 -17.02 -1.80
CA ARG A 355 -8.36 -16.55 -0.62
C ARG A 355 -7.49 -16.64 0.62
N ASP A 356 -7.29 -15.50 1.28
CA ASP A 356 -6.50 -15.47 2.51
C ASP A 356 -7.10 -16.35 3.60
N GLN A 357 -6.30 -17.31 4.06
CA GLN A 357 -6.55 -18.12 5.24
C GLN A 357 -5.51 -17.80 6.31
N MET A 358 -5.94 -17.68 7.54
CA MET A 358 -5.09 -17.36 8.68
C MET A 358 -5.23 -18.46 9.74
N THR A 359 -4.13 -19.13 10.07
CA THR A 359 -4.09 -20.19 11.10
C THR A 359 -3.10 -19.80 12.17
N LEU A 360 -3.54 -19.74 13.43
CA LEU A 360 -2.65 -19.62 14.57
C LEU A 360 -2.25 -21.03 15.05
N LYS A 361 -0.99 -21.40 14.84
CA LYS A 361 -0.41 -22.62 15.42
C LYS A 361 0.09 -22.29 16.82
N VAL A 362 -0.35 -23.06 17.83
CA VAL A 362 0.01 -22.86 19.24
C VAL A 362 0.63 -24.12 19.83
N GLU A 363 1.78 -23.99 20.47
CA GLU A 363 2.40 -25.07 21.23
C GLU A 363 1.78 -25.17 22.62
N ALA A 364 1.17 -26.31 22.94
CA ALA A 364 0.66 -26.61 24.27
C ALA A 364 0.82 -28.10 24.60
N GLU A 365 1.12 -28.42 25.86
CA GLU A 365 1.28 -29.82 26.32
C GLU A 365 -0.03 -30.59 26.25
N LYS A 366 -1.16 -29.93 26.50
CA LYS A 366 -2.49 -30.49 26.42
C LYS A 366 -3.38 -29.63 25.56
N GLY A 367 -3.83 -30.17 24.43
CA GLY A 367 -4.81 -29.54 23.54
C GLY A 367 -6.18 -30.15 23.72
N ASP A 368 -7.05 -29.52 24.48
CA ASP A 368 -8.45 -29.89 24.56
C ASP A 368 -9.34 -28.92 23.76
N ALA A 369 -10.59 -29.29 23.59
CA ALA A 369 -11.56 -28.46 22.86
C ALA A 369 -11.76 -27.08 23.53
N ALA A 370 -11.65 -27.01 24.86
CA ALA A 370 -11.84 -25.78 25.61
C ALA A 370 -10.71 -24.77 25.33
N LEU A 371 -9.45 -25.21 25.32
CA LEU A 371 -8.31 -24.36 24.95
C LEU A 371 -8.42 -23.91 23.49
N LEU A 372 -8.77 -24.82 22.58
CA LEU A 372 -8.94 -24.49 21.16
C LEU A 372 -9.97 -23.36 20.97
N ASP A 373 -11.13 -23.48 21.60
CA ASP A 373 -12.19 -22.48 21.49
C ASP A 373 -11.82 -21.15 22.16
N ALA A 374 -11.16 -21.17 23.30
CA ALA A 374 -10.67 -19.98 23.98
C ALA A 374 -9.63 -19.22 23.15
N VAL A 375 -8.68 -19.94 22.53
CA VAL A 375 -7.69 -19.33 21.65
C VAL A 375 -8.35 -18.77 20.37
N LYS A 376 -9.30 -19.48 19.75
CA LYS A 376 -10.07 -18.96 18.60
C LYS A 376 -10.82 -17.66 18.93
N GLN A 377 -11.40 -17.58 20.12
CA GLN A 377 -12.07 -16.37 20.58
C GLN A 377 -11.05 -15.22 20.77
N SER A 378 -9.87 -15.51 21.32
CA SER A 378 -8.80 -14.55 21.48
C SER A 378 -8.28 -14.06 20.13
N VAL A 379 -8.07 -14.95 19.15
CA VAL A 379 -7.72 -14.57 17.77
C VAL A 379 -8.71 -13.55 17.21
N THR A 380 -10.01 -13.84 17.27
CA THR A 380 -11.05 -12.94 16.75
C THR A 380 -11.10 -11.62 17.52
N THR A 381 -10.94 -11.67 18.84
CA THR A 381 -11.00 -10.46 19.69
C THR A 381 -9.80 -9.53 19.43
N VAL A 382 -8.62 -10.08 19.29
CA VAL A 382 -7.37 -9.32 19.16
C VAL A 382 -7.15 -8.85 17.72
N THR A 383 -7.32 -9.74 16.74
CA THR A 383 -7.04 -9.41 15.33
C THR A 383 -8.23 -8.76 14.60
N LYS A 384 -9.45 -8.83 15.16
CA LYS A 384 -10.73 -8.50 14.51
C LYS A 384 -11.01 -9.34 13.26
N LEU A 385 -10.29 -10.43 13.08
CA LEU A 385 -10.42 -11.39 11.97
C LEU A 385 -10.80 -12.77 12.52
N ARG A 386 -11.58 -13.52 11.75
CA ARG A 386 -11.77 -14.95 11.98
C ARG A 386 -10.54 -15.69 11.44
N GLY A 387 -9.93 -16.54 12.26
CA GLY A 387 -8.82 -17.40 11.91
C GLY A 387 -9.00 -18.79 12.51
N ASP A 388 -8.33 -19.76 11.93
CA ASP A 388 -8.26 -21.10 12.49
C ASP A 388 -7.18 -21.18 13.57
N VAL A 389 -7.28 -22.19 14.44
CA VAL A 389 -6.29 -22.48 15.46
C VAL A 389 -5.93 -23.96 15.37
N GLU A 390 -4.63 -24.23 15.37
CA GLU A 390 -4.07 -25.57 15.39
C GLU A 390 -3.19 -25.73 16.65
N ILE A 391 -3.53 -26.69 17.49
CA ILE A 391 -2.69 -27.01 18.66
C ILE A 391 -1.67 -28.03 18.22
N VAL A 392 -0.39 -27.71 18.42
CA VAL A 392 0.74 -28.53 18.01
C VAL A 392 1.59 -28.92 19.25
N ALA A 393 2.37 -29.97 19.11
CA ALA A 393 3.23 -30.46 20.22
C ALA A 393 4.28 -29.38 20.58
N PRO A 394 4.68 -29.27 21.88
CA PRO A 394 5.77 -28.39 22.26
C PRO A 394 7.06 -28.69 21.50
N GLY A 395 7.74 -27.63 21.03
CA GLY A 395 8.97 -27.73 20.24
C GLY A 395 8.79 -28.07 18.78
N SER A 396 7.54 -28.15 18.26
CA SER A 396 7.27 -28.40 16.85
C SER A 396 7.36 -27.15 15.94
N LEU A 397 7.18 -25.97 16.52
CA LEU A 397 7.36 -24.72 15.77
C LEU A 397 8.85 -24.38 15.64
N PRO A 398 9.33 -24.03 14.42
CA PRO A 398 10.72 -23.66 14.20
C PRO A 398 11.19 -22.53 15.13
N ASN A 399 12.47 -22.62 15.55
CA ASN A 399 13.08 -21.59 16.39
C ASN A 399 13.90 -20.60 15.54
N ASP A 400 13.24 -19.99 14.54
CA ASP A 400 13.79 -19.11 13.51
C ASP A 400 13.47 -17.62 13.72
N GLY A 401 12.81 -17.29 14.85
CA GLY A 401 12.40 -15.92 15.17
C GLY A 401 11.17 -15.43 14.38
N ILE A 402 10.58 -16.26 13.51
CA ILE A 402 9.38 -15.89 12.75
C ILE A 402 8.14 -16.15 13.59
N VAL A 403 7.35 -15.12 13.84
CA VAL A 403 6.11 -15.16 14.62
C VAL A 403 4.89 -15.04 13.74
N VAL A 404 5.02 -14.32 12.62
CA VAL A 404 4.00 -14.24 11.55
C VAL A 404 4.66 -14.65 10.25
N GLU A 405 4.21 -15.75 9.69
CA GLU A 405 4.72 -16.36 8.47
C GLU A 405 3.73 -16.09 7.33
N ASP A 406 4.19 -15.37 6.30
CA ASP A 406 3.45 -15.23 5.05
C ASP A 406 3.84 -16.38 4.11
N ALA A 407 3.05 -17.44 4.15
CA ALA A 407 3.22 -18.64 3.32
C ALA A 407 2.33 -18.61 2.07
N ARG A 408 1.83 -17.44 1.69
CA ARG A 408 1.04 -17.29 0.46
C ARG A 408 1.94 -17.49 -0.75
N THR A 409 1.41 -18.23 -1.71
CA THR A 409 2.05 -18.41 -3.02
C THR A 409 1.30 -17.56 -4.05
N PHE A 410 2.05 -16.81 -4.84
CA PHE A 410 1.54 -15.94 -5.89
C PHE A 410 2.08 -16.43 -7.24
N ASP A 411 1.71 -17.68 -7.56
CA ASP A 411 2.12 -18.37 -8.82
C ASP A 411 1.20 -18.02 -9.98
#